data_4c87fff8120d2347bbd29d8465bb1d96
#
_entry.id   4c87fff8120d2347bbd29d8465bb1d96
#
_cell.length_a   1.000
_cell.length_b   1.000
_cell.length_c   1.000
_cell.angle_alpha   90.00
_cell.angle_beta   90.00
_cell.angle_gamma   90.00
#
_symmetry.space_group_name_H-M   'P 1'
#
loop_
_entity.id
_entity.type
_entity.pdbx_description
1 polymer ?
#
loop_
_entity_poly.entity_id
_entity_poly.type
_entity_poly.pdbx_seq_one_letter_code
_entity_poly.pdbx_strand_id
1 'polypeptide(L)'
;NSYKTAIDAFNAENNGKIALGGFEMTWSGGPGHINTFNTEGIVSRNNTALNNKTDDAGLKAYYALLSQPEGVDSLSQFNHPGSTFGTFSDFSYWDALIDSRMYMVEVGNGEGAIGAGGYYPSYEYYTMALDKGWHVAPTNNQDNHKGKWGNANDARDVILTDDFSEQGIYEAIRSHRMYATEDKNLEIYYTVNEQPLGSILEEIPEELSLSVQVSDPDRTDSISKVEVIVNSGRVAYAWDDPAELASGLLSCTLDPTYSYYYIRVTEGDGDMAVTAPVWVGETLKLGISSVVCGTSTPVTDEELTITTTLFNSESADATVKSVNYTSGGETLGVDAAGNTIPASGSLQIPF
;
A
#
# COMPACT_ATOMS: atom_id res chain seq x y z
N ASN A 1 -24.51 15.08 -3.70
CA ASN A 1 -23.73 15.05 -2.47
C ASN A 1 -22.98 16.37 -2.33
N SER A 2 -23.30 17.20 -1.31
CA SER A 2 -22.75 18.56 -1.13
C SER A 2 -21.22 18.59 -1.04
N TYR A 3 -20.62 17.52 -0.55
CA TYR A 3 -19.18 17.35 -0.40
C TYR A 3 -18.49 17.23 -1.77
N LYS A 4 -18.94 16.32 -2.64
CA LYS A 4 -18.38 16.20 -4.01
C LYS A 4 -18.56 17.49 -4.81
N THR A 5 -19.73 18.12 -4.72
CA THR A 5 -19.99 19.40 -5.40
C THR A 5 -19.03 20.51 -4.95
N ALA A 6 -18.65 20.55 -3.67
CA ALA A 6 -17.69 21.54 -3.17
C ALA A 6 -16.27 21.29 -3.70
N ILE A 7 -15.85 20.04 -3.80
CA ILE A 7 -14.57 19.63 -4.40
C ILE A 7 -14.54 19.98 -5.90
N ASP A 8 -15.57 19.60 -6.63
CA ASP A 8 -15.69 19.88 -8.08
C ASP A 8 -15.64 21.40 -8.34
N ALA A 9 -16.32 22.20 -7.51
CA ALA A 9 -16.29 23.66 -7.62
C ALA A 9 -14.89 24.23 -7.33
N PHE A 10 -14.21 23.72 -6.27
CA PHE A 10 -12.84 24.13 -5.95
C PHE A 10 -11.88 23.81 -7.10
N ASN A 11 -11.94 22.59 -7.63
CA ASN A 11 -11.05 22.15 -8.71
C ASN A 11 -11.29 22.95 -10.00
N ALA A 12 -12.54 23.34 -10.29
CA ALA A 12 -12.88 24.19 -11.44
C ALA A 12 -12.33 25.64 -11.32
N GLU A 13 -12.16 26.14 -10.11
CA GLU A 13 -11.72 27.52 -9.84
C GLU A 13 -10.20 27.64 -9.64
N ASN A 14 -9.48 26.51 -9.43
CA ASN A 14 -8.06 26.52 -9.04
C ASN A 14 -7.19 25.70 -10.00
N ASN A 15 -6.42 26.38 -10.85
CA ASN A 15 -5.55 25.72 -11.84
C ASN A 15 -4.23 25.15 -11.26
N GLY A 16 -3.84 25.51 -10.06
CA GLY A 16 -2.57 25.11 -9.43
C GLY A 16 -2.74 24.24 -8.19
N LYS A 17 -3.96 23.80 -7.92
CA LYS A 17 -4.29 22.95 -6.76
C LYS A 17 -5.45 22.03 -7.11
N ILE A 18 -5.40 20.82 -6.59
CA ILE A 18 -6.46 19.82 -6.76
C ILE A 18 -6.89 19.35 -5.37
N ALA A 19 -8.18 19.42 -5.10
CA ALA A 19 -8.78 18.79 -3.92
C ALA A 19 -9.26 17.38 -4.29
N LEU A 20 -8.88 16.41 -3.49
CA LEU A 20 -9.33 15.03 -3.61
C LEU A 20 -10.36 14.71 -2.53
N GLY A 21 -11.37 13.94 -2.89
CA GLY A 21 -12.39 13.48 -1.97
C GLY A 21 -12.02 12.17 -1.30
N GLY A 22 -12.15 12.12 0.03
CA GLY A 22 -11.91 10.88 0.78
C GLY A 22 -12.57 10.94 2.16
N PHE A 23 -12.45 9.86 2.89
CA PHE A 23 -12.87 9.76 4.29
C PHE A 23 -11.96 8.79 5.04
N GLU A 24 -11.93 8.93 6.35
CA GLU A 24 -11.22 8.03 7.22
C GLU A 24 -12.18 7.08 7.95
N MET A 25 -11.99 5.77 7.77
CA MET A 25 -12.60 4.75 8.61
C MET A 25 -11.72 4.52 9.84
N THR A 26 -12.28 4.72 11.04
CA THR A 26 -11.52 4.71 12.29
C THR A 26 -12.03 3.68 13.29
N TRP A 27 -11.12 2.95 13.91
CA TRP A 27 -11.39 2.01 15.00
C TRP A 27 -10.63 2.41 16.26
N SER A 28 -11.11 3.41 17.00
CA SER A 28 -10.45 3.89 18.24
C SER A 28 -10.10 2.74 19.19
N GLY A 29 -8.80 2.52 19.47
CA GLY A 29 -8.29 1.37 20.25
C GLY A 29 -8.56 0.03 19.54
N GLY A 30 -8.66 0.01 18.24
CA GLY A 30 -8.88 -1.14 17.39
C GLY A 30 -7.72 -1.36 16.40
N PRO A 31 -7.98 -2.00 15.24
CA PRO A 31 -6.92 -2.47 14.34
C PRO A 31 -6.17 -1.38 13.61
N GLY A 32 -6.68 -0.15 13.52
CA GLY A 32 -6.03 0.93 12.78
C GLY A 32 -7.01 1.97 12.25
N HIS A 33 -6.53 2.83 11.37
CA HIS A 33 -7.34 3.79 10.61
C HIS A 33 -7.02 3.67 9.13
N ILE A 34 -8.04 3.79 8.26
CA ILE A 34 -7.88 3.67 6.82
C ILE A 34 -8.52 4.88 6.14
N ASN A 35 -7.74 5.62 5.37
CA ASN A 35 -8.27 6.58 4.41
C ASN A 35 -8.74 5.83 3.15
N THR A 36 -9.84 6.29 2.57
CA THR A 36 -10.31 5.79 1.28
C THR A 36 -10.74 6.97 0.41
N PHE A 37 -10.21 7.02 -0.79
CA PHE A 37 -10.43 8.05 -1.81
C PHE A 37 -11.18 7.47 -3.00
N ASN A 38 -11.65 8.34 -3.89
CA ASN A 38 -12.30 7.99 -5.14
C ASN A 38 -13.50 7.05 -4.95
N THR A 39 -14.41 7.44 -4.07
CA THR A 39 -15.65 6.71 -3.79
C THR A 39 -16.87 7.56 -4.07
N GLU A 40 -17.99 6.92 -4.41
CA GLU A 40 -19.26 7.63 -4.63
C GLU A 40 -19.90 8.16 -3.34
N GLY A 41 -19.50 7.65 -2.18
CA GLY A 41 -20.06 7.99 -0.89
C GLY A 41 -19.11 7.83 0.27
N ILE A 42 -19.62 8.07 1.47
CA ILE A 42 -18.90 7.95 2.72
C ILE A 42 -19.44 6.76 3.50
N VAL A 43 -18.55 5.91 4.00
CA VAL A 43 -18.91 4.84 4.92
C VAL A 43 -18.85 5.35 6.35
N SER A 44 -19.94 5.18 7.09
CA SER A 44 -20.00 5.64 8.47
C SER A 44 -19.32 4.64 9.42
N ARG A 45 -18.39 5.12 10.22
CA ARG A 45 -17.79 4.34 11.34
C ARG A 45 -18.81 3.92 12.40
N ASN A 46 -20.02 4.50 12.39
CA ASN A 46 -21.10 4.11 13.31
C ASN A 46 -21.89 2.89 12.80
N ASN A 47 -21.58 2.35 11.63
CA ASN A 47 -22.13 1.09 11.16
C ASN A 47 -21.68 -0.04 12.13
N THR A 48 -22.65 -0.78 12.66
CA THR A 48 -22.42 -1.78 13.71
C THR A 48 -21.45 -2.89 13.26
N ALA A 49 -21.55 -3.34 12.02
CA ALA A 49 -20.68 -4.38 11.48
C ALA A 49 -19.23 -3.85 11.32
N LEU A 50 -19.10 -2.63 10.79
CA LEU A 50 -17.78 -2.01 10.55
C LEU A 50 -17.11 -1.55 11.85
N ASN A 51 -17.86 -1.18 12.89
CA ASN A 51 -17.30 -0.71 14.16
C ASN A 51 -17.02 -1.84 15.16
N ASN A 52 -17.12 -3.09 14.77
CA ASN A 52 -16.83 -4.22 15.64
C ASN A 52 -15.31 -4.45 15.76
N LYS A 53 -14.76 -4.34 16.97
CA LYS A 53 -13.32 -4.49 17.24
C LYS A 53 -12.93 -5.89 17.73
N THR A 54 -13.91 -6.75 17.97
CA THR A 54 -13.65 -8.12 18.45
C THR A 54 -13.03 -8.92 17.31
N ASP A 55 -11.86 -9.49 17.53
CA ASP A 55 -11.12 -10.32 16.57
C ASP A 55 -10.99 -9.64 15.18
N ASP A 56 -10.83 -8.31 15.16
CA ASP A 56 -10.72 -7.48 13.96
C ASP A 56 -11.92 -7.58 13.01
N ALA A 57 -13.10 -7.97 13.52
CA ALA A 57 -14.28 -8.20 12.69
C ALA A 57 -14.66 -6.96 11.87
N GLY A 58 -14.48 -5.75 12.42
CA GLY A 58 -14.75 -4.50 11.68
C GLY A 58 -13.76 -4.26 10.55
N LEU A 59 -12.48 -4.55 10.74
CA LEU A 59 -11.46 -4.46 9.71
C LEU A 59 -11.76 -5.43 8.57
N LYS A 60 -12.03 -6.70 8.92
CA LYS A 60 -12.41 -7.73 7.94
C LYS A 60 -13.68 -7.37 7.18
N ALA A 61 -14.69 -6.82 7.87
CA ALA A 61 -15.92 -6.34 7.23
C ALA A 61 -15.64 -5.15 6.30
N TYR A 62 -14.71 -4.27 6.64
CA TYR A 62 -14.32 -3.15 5.78
C TYR A 62 -13.56 -3.64 4.53
N TYR A 63 -12.64 -4.58 4.68
CA TYR A 63 -11.98 -5.21 3.55
C TYR A 63 -12.98 -5.90 2.62
N ALA A 64 -13.95 -6.64 3.19
CA ALA A 64 -15.01 -7.26 2.40
C ALA A 64 -15.86 -6.21 1.65
N LEU A 65 -16.09 -5.03 2.23
CA LEU A 65 -16.80 -3.93 1.56
C LEU A 65 -15.97 -3.35 0.40
N LEU A 66 -14.68 -3.06 0.61
CA LEU A 66 -13.79 -2.57 -0.43
C LEU A 66 -13.62 -3.57 -1.58
N SER A 67 -13.75 -4.86 -1.29
CA SER A 67 -13.66 -5.95 -2.28
C SER A 67 -14.93 -6.12 -3.12
N GLN A 68 -16.01 -5.39 -2.82
CA GLN A 68 -17.20 -5.41 -3.69
C GLN A 68 -16.92 -4.70 -5.02
N PRO A 69 -17.70 -4.98 -6.07
CA PRO A 69 -17.55 -4.31 -7.38
C PRO A 69 -17.59 -2.79 -7.29
N GLU A 70 -18.36 -2.23 -6.37
CA GLU A 70 -18.47 -0.79 -6.13
C GLU A 70 -17.18 -0.18 -5.55
N GLY A 71 -16.31 -1.00 -4.99
CA GLY A 71 -15.00 -0.59 -4.47
C GLY A 71 -13.87 -0.62 -5.50
N VAL A 72 -14.14 -1.02 -6.75
CA VAL A 72 -13.10 -1.25 -7.77
C VAL A 72 -12.22 -0.04 -8.04
N ASP A 73 -12.78 1.15 -8.00
CA ASP A 73 -12.06 2.39 -8.26
C ASP A 73 -11.51 3.06 -6.99
N SER A 74 -11.81 2.51 -5.80
CA SER A 74 -11.35 3.08 -4.54
C SER A 74 -9.85 2.95 -4.36
N LEU A 75 -9.26 3.95 -3.69
CA LEU A 75 -7.86 4.02 -3.35
C LEU A 75 -7.76 4.12 -1.83
N SER A 76 -7.19 3.12 -1.19
CA SER A 76 -7.10 3.12 0.27
C SER A 76 -5.66 3.21 0.79
N GLN A 77 -5.53 3.71 2.02
CA GLN A 77 -4.27 3.97 2.70
C GLN A 77 -4.36 3.46 4.13
N PHE A 78 -3.35 2.73 4.57
CA PHE A 78 -3.09 2.44 5.97
C PHE A 78 -2.54 3.69 6.67
N ASN A 79 -3.31 4.29 7.59
CA ASN A 79 -2.90 5.50 8.29
C ASN A 79 -2.09 5.17 9.54
N HIS A 80 -1.04 5.95 9.78
CA HIS A 80 -0.23 6.01 11.01
C HIS A 80 -0.16 4.69 11.78
N PRO A 81 0.29 3.57 11.15
CA PRO A 81 0.41 2.30 11.84
C PRO A 81 1.31 2.44 13.07
N GLY A 82 0.92 1.82 14.17
CA GLY A 82 1.68 1.92 15.41
C GLY A 82 0.90 1.46 16.64
N SER A 83 1.59 1.41 17.77
CA SER A 83 1.01 0.94 19.04
C SER A 83 -0.15 1.79 19.56
N THR A 84 -0.27 3.05 19.11
CA THR A 84 -1.31 3.98 19.55
C THR A 84 -2.65 3.73 18.87
N PHE A 85 -2.65 3.49 17.55
CA PHE A 85 -3.87 3.40 16.75
C PHE A 85 -4.11 2.01 16.17
N GLY A 86 -3.09 1.14 16.18
CA GLY A 86 -3.14 -0.22 15.67
C GLY A 86 -2.21 -0.45 14.48
N THR A 87 -1.98 -1.73 14.17
CA THR A 87 -1.05 -2.19 13.14
C THR A 87 -1.75 -3.05 12.10
N PHE A 88 -3.10 -2.94 12.00
CA PHE A 88 -3.90 -3.77 11.11
C PHE A 88 -3.64 -5.28 11.33
N SER A 89 -3.48 -5.68 12.61
CA SER A 89 -3.03 -7.02 13.02
C SER A 89 -1.71 -7.42 12.35
N ASP A 90 -0.75 -6.52 12.37
CA ASP A 90 0.55 -6.63 11.70
C ASP A 90 0.40 -6.95 10.20
N PHE A 91 -0.58 -6.29 9.56
CA PHE A 91 -0.91 -6.45 8.14
C PHE A 91 -1.21 -7.90 7.72
N SER A 92 -1.74 -8.72 8.65
CA SER A 92 -1.86 -10.18 8.47
C SER A 92 -2.98 -10.63 7.54
N TYR A 93 -3.94 -9.77 7.22
CA TYR A 93 -5.12 -10.13 6.41
C TYR A 93 -4.92 -9.76 4.92
N TRP A 94 -3.73 -9.98 4.41
CA TRP A 94 -3.46 -9.81 2.99
C TRP A 94 -4.31 -10.77 2.16
N ASP A 95 -4.86 -10.24 1.08
CA ASP A 95 -5.63 -10.93 0.06
C ASP A 95 -5.43 -10.15 -1.23
N ALA A 96 -5.20 -10.80 -2.36
CA ALA A 96 -4.85 -10.09 -3.59
C ALA A 96 -5.98 -9.18 -4.10
N LEU A 97 -7.24 -9.47 -3.76
CA LEU A 97 -8.34 -8.57 -4.13
C LEU A 97 -8.32 -7.31 -3.28
N ILE A 98 -8.12 -7.42 -1.97
CA ILE A 98 -8.02 -6.23 -1.12
C ILE A 98 -6.69 -5.49 -1.35
N ASP A 99 -5.60 -6.19 -1.67
CA ASP A 99 -4.33 -5.60 -2.07
C ASP A 99 -4.52 -4.65 -3.27
N SER A 100 -5.34 -5.04 -4.25
CA SER A 100 -5.70 -4.19 -5.39
C SER A 100 -6.61 -2.98 -5.05
N ARG A 101 -6.86 -2.71 -3.77
CA ARG A 101 -7.60 -1.53 -3.24
C ARG A 101 -6.79 -0.73 -2.23
N MET A 102 -5.69 -1.32 -1.72
CA MET A 102 -4.79 -0.72 -0.74
C MET A 102 -3.51 -0.29 -1.46
N TYR A 103 -3.34 0.99 -1.67
CA TYR A 103 -2.24 1.52 -2.48
C TYR A 103 -1.15 2.21 -1.69
N MET A 104 -1.44 2.57 -0.42
CA MET A 104 -0.57 3.45 0.35
C MET A 104 -0.47 3.03 1.81
N VAL A 105 0.64 3.39 2.45
CA VAL A 105 0.85 3.28 3.90
C VAL A 105 1.63 4.48 4.41
N GLU A 106 1.19 5.07 5.51
CA GLU A 106 1.92 6.17 6.13
C GLU A 106 3.21 5.70 6.78
N VAL A 107 4.32 6.36 6.43
CA VAL A 107 5.64 6.20 7.03
C VAL A 107 5.95 7.31 8.02
N GLY A 108 5.14 8.36 8.02
CA GLY A 108 5.18 9.46 8.98
C GLY A 108 3.81 10.13 9.05
N ASN A 109 3.44 10.62 10.21
CA ASN A 109 2.16 11.29 10.46
C ASN A 109 2.30 12.35 11.54
N GLY A 110 1.49 13.40 11.43
CA GLY A 110 1.32 14.42 12.45
C GLY A 110 1.76 15.82 12.04
N GLU A 111 1.26 16.81 12.79
CA GLU A 111 1.45 18.25 12.52
C GLU A 111 2.54 18.90 13.39
N GLY A 112 3.32 18.08 14.12
CA GLY A 112 4.53 18.50 14.82
C GLY A 112 5.70 18.71 13.87
N ALA A 113 6.75 19.39 14.34
CA ALA A 113 7.99 19.51 13.60
C ALA A 113 8.65 18.11 13.44
N ILE A 114 9.30 17.87 12.31
CA ILE A 114 10.05 16.66 12.06
C ILE A 114 11.09 16.45 13.18
N GLY A 115 11.24 15.22 13.64
CA GLY A 115 12.12 14.88 14.76
C GLY A 115 11.67 15.35 16.15
N ALA A 116 10.47 15.94 16.27
CA ALA A 116 9.96 16.47 17.53
C ALA A 116 8.59 15.89 17.90
N GLY A 117 8.11 16.20 19.11
CA GLY A 117 6.80 15.73 19.57
C GLY A 117 5.64 16.21 18.71
N GLY A 118 4.74 15.30 18.36
CA GLY A 118 3.59 15.55 17.48
C GLY A 118 3.85 15.19 16.01
N TYR A 119 5.02 14.68 15.70
CA TYR A 119 5.34 13.94 14.49
C TYR A 119 5.73 12.50 14.87
N TYR A 120 5.25 11.52 14.13
CA TYR A 120 5.34 10.10 14.45
C TYR A 120 5.82 9.32 13.23
N PRO A 121 7.13 9.04 13.11
CA PRO A 121 7.65 8.18 12.06
C PRO A 121 7.22 6.72 12.28
N SER A 122 7.01 6.01 11.18
CA SER A 122 6.51 4.61 11.18
C SER A 122 7.13 3.76 10.04
N TYR A 123 8.37 4.02 9.69
CA TYR A 123 9.08 3.36 8.58
C TYR A 123 9.16 1.83 8.71
N GLU A 124 9.23 1.30 9.95
CA GLU A 124 9.24 -0.15 10.20
C GLU A 124 7.96 -0.84 9.76
N TYR A 125 6.83 -0.14 9.83
CA TYR A 125 5.53 -0.69 9.40
C TYR A 125 5.39 -0.73 7.88
N TYR A 126 6.07 0.16 7.17
CA TYR A 126 6.18 0.10 5.72
C TYR A 126 6.83 -1.21 5.28
N THR A 127 8.01 -1.50 5.81
CA THR A 127 8.70 -2.77 5.56
C THR A 127 7.85 -3.97 5.96
N MET A 128 7.15 -3.89 7.11
CA MET A 128 6.28 -4.96 7.57
C MET A 128 5.13 -5.23 6.57
N ALA A 129 4.49 -4.18 6.05
CA ALA A 129 3.43 -4.33 5.04
C ALA A 129 3.96 -4.98 3.76
N LEU A 130 5.11 -4.51 3.25
CA LEU A 130 5.75 -5.08 2.05
C LEU A 130 6.12 -6.56 2.25
N ASP A 131 6.66 -6.93 3.42
CA ASP A 131 7.03 -8.33 3.76
C ASP A 131 5.79 -9.23 3.88
N LYS A 132 4.62 -8.68 4.14
CA LYS A 132 3.34 -9.41 4.13
C LYS A 132 2.72 -9.55 2.74
N GLY A 133 3.35 -8.98 1.71
CA GLY A 133 2.91 -9.08 0.33
C GLY A 133 2.05 -7.91 -0.16
N TRP A 134 1.83 -6.88 0.67
CA TRP A 134 1.09 -5.70 0.23
C TRP A 134 1.87 -4.89 -0.81
N HIS A 135 1.20 -4.51 -1.89
CA HIS A 135 1.73 -3.58 -2.87
C HIS A 135 1.30 -2.16 -2.49
N VAL A 136 2.07 -1.54 -1.61
CA VAL A 136 1.78 -0.20 -1.11
C VAL A 136 2.96 0.75 -1.33
N ALA A 137 2.64 2.00 -1.63
CA ALA A 137 3.60 3.10 -1.68
C ALA A 137 3.61 3.87 -0.35
N PRO A 138 4.72 4.50 0.02
CA PRO A 138 4.80 5.25 1.27
C PRO A 138 4.13 6.62 1.13
N THR A 139 3.54 7.10 2.23
CA THR A 139 3.02 8.46 2.38
C THR A 139 3.48 9.09 3.68
N ASN A 140 3.53 10.43 3.74
CA ASN A 140 3.87 11.18 4.94
C ASN A 140 2.91 12.35 5.11
N ASN A 141 1.90 12.17 5.95
CA ASN A 141 0.77 13.08 6.06
C ASN A 141 0.77 13.85 7.38
N GLN A 142 0.21 15.05 7.34
CA GLN A 142 0.18 15.91 8.53
C GLN A 142 -0.98 15.60 9.48
N ASP A 143 -2.03 14.89 9.03
CA ASP A 143 -3.25 14.64 9.80
C ASP A 143 -3.74 15.90 10.50
N ASN A 144 -3.88 16.99 9.73
CA ASN A 144 -3.96 18.34 10.24
C ASN A 144 -5.32 18.67 10.84
N HIS A 145 -5.36 18.98 12.13
CA HIS A 145 -6.55 19.33 12.89
C HIS A 145 -6.61 20.82 13.30
N LYS A 146 -5.60 21.62 12.92
CA LYS A 146 -5.42 23.01 13.39
C LYS A 146 -5.44 24.06 12.29
N GLY A 147 -5.82 23.69 11.07
CA GLY A 147 -5.95 24.63 9.94
C GLY A 147 -4.63 25.09 9.32
N LYS A 148 -3.53 24.34 9.52
CA LYS A 148 -2.23 24.60 8.91
C LYS A 148 -1.96 23.65 7.74
N TRP A 149 -2.95 23.43 6.90
CA TRP A 149 -2.89 22.46 5.81
C TRP A 149 -1.75 22.75 4.84
N GLY A 150 -0.86 21.78 4.68
CA GLY A 150 0.32 21.88 3.82
C GLY A 150 1.49 22.67 4.36
N ASN A 151 1.40 23.24 5.58
CA ASN A 151 2.44 24.07 6.18
C ASN A 151 2.64 23.86 7.69
N ALA A 152 2.18 22.75 8.23
CA ALA A 152 2.42 22.41 9.63
C ALA A 152 3.87 21.97 9.86
N ASN A 153 4.44 21.24 8.91
CA ASN A 153 5.84 20.83 8.80
C ASN A 153 6.23 20.66 7.33
N ASP A 154 7.43 20.16 7.08
CA ASP A 154 7.99 19.99 5.73
C ASP A 154 7.76 18.60 5.12
N ALA A 155 7.07 17.69 5.83
CA ALA A 155 6.70 16.38 5.29
C ALA A 155 5.77 16.48 4.07
N ARG A 156 6.05 15.66 3.06
CA ARG A 156 5.31 15.64 1.78
C ARG A 156 5.15 14.22 1.23
N ASP A 157 4.04 14.06 0.51
CA ASP A 157 3.88 13.01 -0.50
C ASP A 157 4.20 13.61 -1.85
N VAL A 158 5.08 12.96 -2.58
CA VAL A 158 5.41 13.36 -3.95
C VAL A 158 4.83 12.33 -4.91
N ILE A 159 3.99 12.81 -5.83
CA ILE A 159 3.31 12.00 -6.84
C ILE A 159 3.87 12.37 -8.21
N LEU A 160 4.40 11.37 -8.92
CA LEU A 160 5.00 11.51 -10.23
C LEU A 160 3.93 11.30 -11.31
N THR A 161 3.53 12.36 -11.99
CA THR A 161 2.51 12.32 -13.04
C THR A 161 2.78 13.39 -14.11
N ASP A 162 2.47 13.07 -15.35
CA ASP A 162 2.47 14.03 -16.47
C ASP A 162 1.10 14.73 -16.63
N ASP A 163 0.08 14.24 -15.92
CA ASP A 163 -1.27 14.80 -15.93
C ASP A 163 -1.63 15.37 -14.55
N PHE A 164 -1.55 16.71 -14.46
CA PHE A 164 -1.98 17.42 -13.24
C PHE A 164 -3.51 17.58 -13.21
N SER A 165 -4.19 16.45 -13.08
CA SER A 165 -5.64 16.34 -12.89
C SER A 165 -5.96 15.39 -11.74
N GLU A 166 -7.21 15.39 -11.25
CA GLU A 166 -7.68 14.40 -10.28
C GLU A 166 -7.47 12.97 -10.79
N GLN A 167 -7.79 12.72 -12.06
CA GLN A 167 -7.63 11.42 -12.68
C GLN A 167 -6.15 11.03 -12.80
N GLY A 168 -5.29 11.94 -13.25
CA GLY A 168 -3.84 11.68 -13.38
C GLY A 168 -3.20 11.39 -12.03
N ILE A 169 -3.63 12.05 -10.95
CA ILE A 169 -3.19 11.74 -9.58
C ILE A 169 -3.64 10.34 -9.17
N TYR A 170 -4.89 9.97 -9.40
CA TYR A 170 -5.38 8.63 -9.07
C TYR A 170 -4.67 7.53 -9.87
N GLU A 171 -4.38 7.76 -11.13
CA GLU A 171 -3.61 6.82 -11.97
C GLU A 171 -2.17 6.66 -11.49
N ALA A 172 -1.52 7.75 -11.08
CA ALA A 172 -0.19 7.70 -10.50
C ALA A 172 -0.18 6.93 -9.17
N ILE A 173 -1.17 7.12 -8.30
CA ILE A 173 -1.33 6.34 -7.06
C ILE A 173 -1.53 4.85 -7.37
N ARG A 174 -2.42 4.50 -8.33
CA ARG A 174 -2.61 3.10 -8.76
C ARG A 174 -1.35 2.46 -9.30
N SER A 175 -0.51 3.25 -9.91
CA SER A 175 0.79 2.81 -10.44
C SER A 175 1.92 2.92 -9.41
N HIS A 176 1.62 3.29 -8.16
CA HIS A 176 2.59 3.52 -7.08
C HIS A 176 3.73 4.49 -7.47
N ARG A 177 3.44 5.48 -8.35
CA ARG A 177 4.40 6.49 -8.82
C ARG A 177 4.56 7.59 -7.79
N MET A 178 5.11 7.23 -6.62
CA MET A 178 5.20 8.17 -5.50
C MET A 178 6.30 7.82 -4.51
N TYR A 179 6.69 8.81 -3.74
CA TYR A 179 7.57 8.67 -2.59
C TYR A 179 7.13 9.61 -1.46
N ALA A 180 7.55 9.29 -0.25
CA ALA A 180 7.34 10.10 0.94
C ALA A 180 8.66 10.73 1.39
N THR A 181 8.62 11.98 1.84
CA THR A 181 9.79 12.71 2.30
C THR A 181 9.46 13.55 3.53
N GLU A 182 10.44 13.76 4.40
CA GLU A 182 10.41 14.69 5.53
C GLU A 182 10.89 16.09 5.12
N ASP A 183 11.53 16.22 3.96
CA ASP A 183 11.87 17.50 3.34
C ASP A 183 10.84 17.93 2.28
N LYS A 184 10.57 19.24 2.19
CA LYS A 184 9.51 19.79 1.34
C LYS A 184 9.80 19.79 -0.17
N ASN A 185 11.06 19.64 -0.56
CA ASN A 185 11.52 19.85 -1.94
C ASN A 185 12.62 18.89 -2.41
N LEU A 186 12.93 17.85 -1.63
CA LEU A 186 13.78 16.75 -2.06
C LEU A 186 13.19 16.04 -3.27
N GLU A 187 13.98 15.89 -4.32
CA GLU A 187 13.60 15.23 -5.56
C GLU A 187 14.29 13.87 -5.70
N ILE A 188 13.51 12.81 -5.89
CA ILE A 188 14.01 11.45 -6.10
C ILE A 188 13.41 10.86 -7.37
N TYR A 189 14.25 10.35 -8.25
CA TYR A 189 13.86 9.52 -9.38
C TYR A 189 14.63 8.20 -9.35
N TYR A 190 13.92 7.09 -9.44
CA TYR A 190 14.47 5.76 -9.24
C TYR A 190 13.93 4.76 -10.27
N THR A 191 14.80 3.97 -10.86
CA THR A 191 14.44 2.90 -11.79
C THR A 191 15.20 1.61 -11.50
N VAL A 192 14.59 0.48 -11.84
CA VAL A 192 15.22 -0.85 -11.93
C VAL A 192 15.00 -1.38 -13.33
N ASN A 193 16.07 -1.72 -14.05
CA ASN A 193 16.02 -2.15 -15.45
C ASN A 193 15.15 -1.20 -16.31
N GLU A 194 15.37 0.11 -16.13
CA GLU A 194 14.63 1.21 -16.80
C GLU A 194 13.14 1.32 -16.38
N GLN A 195 12.62 0.40 -15.55
CA GLN A 195 11.27 0.50 -15.03
C GLN A 195 11.24 1.42 -13.81
N PRO A 196 10.38 2.45 -13.78
CA PRO A 196 10.35 3.42 -12.70
C PRO A 196 9.79 2.84 -11.41
N LEU A 197 10.05 3.51 -10.30
CA LEU A 197 9.47 3.20 -8.99
C LEU A 197 7.97 2.88 -9.10
N GLY A 198 7.49 1.93 -8.29
CA GLY A 198 6.11 1.43 -8.34
C GLY A 198 5.86 0.38 -9.42
N SER A 199 6.86 0.02 -10.24
CA SER A 199 6.71 -1.05 -11.25
C SER A 199 6.76 -2.44 -10.63
N ILE A 200 6.10 -3.38 -11.30
CA ILE A 200 6.16 -4.81 -11.00
C ILE A 200 6.86 -5.49 -12.18
N LEU A 201 8.02 -6.10 -11.92
CA LEU A 201 8.71 -6.96 -12.87
C LEU A 201 8.14 -8.36 -12.71
N GLU A 202 7.21 -8.76 -13.57
CA GLU A 202 6.53 -10.06 -13.48
C GLU A 202 7.49 -11.23 -13.66
N GLU A 203 8.50 -11.06 -14.52
CA GLU A 203 9.57 -12.05 -14.71
C GLU A 203 10.79 -11.65 -13.88
N ILE A 204 11.42 -12.60 -13.22
CA ILE A 204 12.67 -12.38 -12.49
C ILE A 204 13.81 -12.25 -13.51
N PRO A 205 14.45 -11.08 -13.65
CA PRO A 205 15.56 -10.91 -14.58
C PRO A 205 16.82 -11.60 -14.08
N GLU A 206 17.82 -11.77 -14.95
CA GLU A 206 19.11 -12.32 -14.53
C GLU A 206 19.89 -11.37 -13.61
N GLU A 207 19.70 -10.06 -13.78
CA GLU A 207 20.39 -9.01 -13.04
C GLU A 207 19.48 -7.77 -12.90
N LEU A 208 19.61 -7.07 -11.81
CA LEU A 208 18.91 -5.81 -11.56
C LEU A 208 19.89 -4.63 -11.71
N SER A 209 19.66 -3.79 -12.70
CA SER A 209 20.38 -2.54 -12.90
C SER A 209 19.57 -1.39 -12.29
N LEU A 210 20.07 -0.84 -11.18
CA LEU A 210 19.43 0.24 -10.46
C LEU A 210 20.03 1.58 -10.85
N SER A 211 19.19 2.57 -11.08
CA SER A 211 19.58 3.97 -11.29
C SER A 211 18.77 4.86 -10.36
N VAL A 212 19.47 5.71 -9.61
CA VAL A 212 18.86 6.66 -8.67
C VAL A 212 19.37 8.06 -9.01
N GLN A 213 18.45 8.97 -9.19
CA GLN A 213 18.72 10.40 -9.23
C GLN A 213 18.12 11.02 -7.99
N VAL A 214 18.95 11.73 -7.22
CA VAL A 214 18.53 12.44 -6.02
C VAL A 214 19.08 13.84 -6.03
N SER A 215 18.27 14.84 -5.72
CA SER A 215 18.68 16.22 -5.63
C SER A 215 17.86 16.98 -4.60
N ASP A 216 18.53 17.82 -3.84
CA ASP A 216 17.91 18.81 -2.98
C ASP A 216 18.30 20.21 -3.48
N PRO A 217 17.33 21.08 -3.79
CA PRO A 217 17.62 22.45 -4.19
C PRO A 217 18.09 23.35 -3.04
N ASP A 218 17.91 22.95 -1.78
CA ASP A 218 18.32 23.71 -0.61
C ASP A 218 19.82 23.55 -0.36
N ARG A 219 20.58 24.64 -0.48
CA ARG A 219 22.05 24.61 -0.40
C ARG A 219 22.59 24.29 0.99
N THR A 220 21.78 24.37 2.01
CA THR A 220 22.11 24.11 3.41
C THR A 220 21.86 22.67 3.79
N ASP A 221 21.10 21.96 2.96
CA ASP A 221 20.85 20.55 3.12
C ASP A 221 21.68 19.70 2.16
N SER A 222 22.08 18.55 2.58
CA SER A 222 22.95 17.68 1.80
C SER A 222 22.53 16.23 1.98
N ILE A 223 22.57 15.48 0.90
CA ILE A 223 22.36 14.04 0.97
C ILE A 223 23.54 13.42 1.72
N SER A 224 23.26 12.75 2.84
CA SER A 224 24.29 12.08 3.65
C SER A 224 24.39 10.60 3.34
N LYS A 225 23.31 9.96 2.88
CA LYS A 225 23.28 8.55 2.50
C LYS A 225 22.11 8.22 1.59
N VAL A 226 22.33 7.31 0.64
CA VAL A 226 21.29 6.68 -0.17
C VAL A 226 21.43 5.17 -0.05
N GLU A 227 20.35 4.48 0.21
CA GLU A 227 20.35 3.03 0.46
C GLU A 227 19.29 2.33 -0.39
N VAL A 228 19.63 1.14 -0.87
CA VAL A 228 18.67 0.20 -1.46
C VAL A 228 18.17 -0.71 -0.36
N ILE A 229 16.89 -0.62 -0.03
CA ILE A 229 16.24 -1.42 1.00
C ILE A 229 15.42 -2.53 0.36
N VAL A 230 15.49 -3.69 0.98
CA VAL A 230 14.84 -4.94 0.53
C VAL A 230 14.11 -5.62 1.69
N ASN A 231 13.59 -6.82 1.46
CA ASN A 231 12.86 -7.60 2.46
C ASN A 231 13.49 -7.54 3.86
N SER A 232 12.63 -7.44 4.87
CA SER A 232 12.98 -7.30 6.28
C SER A 232 13.77 -6.04 6.62
N GLY A 233 13.65 -4.98 5.80
CA GLY A 233 14.35 -3.71 6.01
C GLY A 233 15.86 -3.79 5.85
N ARG A 234 16.37 -4.83 5.19
CA ARG A 234 17.80 -5.01 4.96
C ARG A 234 18.32 -4.01 3.94
N VAL A 235 19.54 -3.54 4.16
CA VAL A 235 20.29 -2.74 3.19
C VAL A 235 21.00 -3.71 2.23
N ALA A 236 20.59 -3.71 0.96
CA ALA A 236 21.25 -4.48 -0.10
C ALA A 236 22.44 -3.75 -0.70
N TYR A 237 22.36 -2.43 -0.76
CA TYR A 237 23.44 -1.55 -1.22
C TYR A 237 23.34 -0.17 -0.56
N ALA A 238 24.47 0.54 -0.44
CA ALA A 238 24.49 1.90 0.11
C ALA A 238 25.54 2.75 -0.60
N TRP A 239 25.20 4.02 -0.81
CA TRP A 239 26.11 5.10 -1.21
C TRP A 239 26.24 6.05 -0.02
N ASP A 240 27.45 6.21 0.50
CA ASP A 240 27.80 7.10 1.62
C ASP A 240 29.09 7.89 1.37
N ASP A 241 29.70 7.72 0.21
CA ASP A 241 30.84 8.55 -0.22
C ASP A 241 30.32 9.93 -0.67
N PRO A 242 30.77 11.03 -0.03
CA PRO A 242 30.29 12.37 -0.38
C PRO A 242 30.58 12.78 -1.84
N ALA A 243 31.61 12.21 -2.48
CA ALA A 243 31.92 12.52 -3.87
C ALA A 243 30.96 11.83 -4.84
N GLU A 244 30.51 10.62 -4.53
CA GLU A 244 29.46 9.94 -5.29
C GLU A 244 28.12 10.64 -5.09
N LEU A 245 27.74 10.91 -3.85
CA LEU A 245 26.47 11.58 -3.51
C LEU A 245 26.38 12.98 -4.14
N ALA A 246 27.48 13.72 -4.21
CA ALA A 246 27.50 15.05 -4.83
C ALA A 246 27.18 15.04 -6.33
N SER A 247 27.25 13.89 -7.00
CA SER A 247 26.86 13.77 -8.41
C SER A 247 25.35 13.82 -8.59
N GLY A 248 24.59 13.43 -7.57
CA GLY A 248 23.13 13.23 -7.64
C GLY A 248 22.70 12.09 -8.56
N LEU A 249 23.65 11.38 -9.20
CA LEU A 249 23.40 10.26 -10.13
C LEU A 249 24.14 9.03 -9.62
N LEU A 250 23.38 8.06 -9.12
CA LEU A 250 23.88 6.86 -8.48
C LEU A 250 23.42 5.63 -9.26
N SER A 251 24.26 4.61 -9.31
CA SER A 251 23.87 3.35 -9.94
C SER A 251 24.57 2.16 -9.29
N CYS A 252 23.88 1.03 -9.26
CA CYS A 252 24.48 -0.24 -8.87
C CYS A 252 23.79 -1.39 -9.60
N THR A 253 24.41 -2.56 -9.51
CA THR A 253 23.90 -3.81 -10.03
C THR A 253 23.74 -4.80 -8.89
N LEU A 254 22.60 -5.50 -8.82
CA LEU A 254 22.28 -6.48 -7.78
C LEU A 254 21.75 -7.78 -8.40
N ASP A 255 21.93 -8.87 -7.69
CA ASP A 255 21.23 -10.11 -7.97
C ASP A 255 19.75 -10.00 -7.57
N PRO A 256 18.79 -10.56 -8.35
CA PRO A 256 17.35 -10.49 -8.06
C PRO A 256 16.95 -11.49 -6.94
N THR A 257 17.50 -11.30 -5.74
CA THR A 257 17.35 -12.22 -4.60
C THR A 257 16.09 -11.92 -3.77
N TYR A 258 15.59 -10.70 -3.85
CA TYR A 258 14.51 -10.18 -3.01
C TYR A 258 13.26 -9.87 -3.83
N SER A 259 12.10 -9.82 -3.15
CA SER A 259 10.81 -9.59 -3.81
C SER A 259 10.49 -8.12 -4.06
N TYR A 260 11.22 -7.20 -3.42
CA TYR A 260 11.09 -5.77 -3.66
C TYR A 260 12.38 -5.02 -3.33
N TYR A 261 12.53 -3.85 -3.96
CA TYR A 261 13.66 -2.94 -3.81
C TYR A 261 13.13 -1.51 -3.76
N TYR A 262 13.45 -0.75 -2.72
CA TYR A 262 13.12 0.68 -2.65
C TYR A 262 14.31 1.51 -2.18
N ILE A 263 14.26 2.80 -2.43
CA ILE A 263 15.32 3.73 -2.05
C ILE A 263 14.93 4.42 -0.74
N ARG A 264 15.91 4.48 0.18
CA ARG A 264 15.87 5.33 1.35
C ARG A 264 16.98 6.37 1.22
N VAL A 265 16.61 7.64 1.36
CA VAL A 265 17.53 8.78 1.42
C VAL A 265 17.57 9.28 2.85
N THR A 266 18.75 9.65 3.32
CA THR A 266 18.95 10.36 4.60
C THR A 266 19.71 11.63 4.31
N GLU A 267 19.24 12.75 4.83
CA GLU A 267 19.85 14.06 4.67
C GLU A 267 20.78 14.39 5.83
N GLY A 268 21.52 15.47 5.70
CA GLY A 268 22.55 15.84 6.66
C GLY A 268 22.01 16.29 8.01
N ASP A 269 20.79 16.78 8.07
CA ASP A 269 20.06 17.13 9.29
C ASP A 269 19.33 15.94 9.92
N GLY A 270 19.23 14.82 9.21
CA GLY A 270 18.61 13.59 9.64
C GLY A 270 17.23 13.32 9.06
N ASP A 271 16.69 14.22 8.26
CA ASP A 271 15.42 14.03 7.55
C ASP A 271 15.53 12.87 6.56
N MET A 272 14.45 12.14 6.38
CA MET A 272 14.40 10.92 5.59
C MET A 272 13.35 10.97 4.48
N ALA A 273 13.67 10.26 3.39
CA ALA A 273 12.70 9.96 2.34
C ALA A 273 12.77 8.49 1.95
N VAL A 274 11.62 7.93 1.56
CA VAL A 274 11.52 6.56 1.05
C VAL A 274 10.62 6.51 -0.17
N THR A 275 11.02 5.72 -1.18
CA THR A 275 10.26 5.57 -2.42
C THR A 275 9.29 4.41 -2.36
N ALA A 276 8.31 4.40 -3.28
CA ALA A 276 7.66 3.15 -3.64
C ALA A 276 8.70 2.16 -4.16
N PRO A 277 8.49 0.84 -3.94
CA PRO A 277 9.41 -0.17 -4.45
C PRO A 277 9.28 -0.37 -5.96
N VAL A 278 10.27 -1.04 -6.52
CA VAL A 278 10.08 -1.91 -7.68
C VAL A 278 9.98 -3.33 -7.13
N TRP A 279 8.88 -4.02 -7.43
CA TRP A 279 8.68 -5.42 -7.06
C TRP A 279 9.27 -6.33 -8.14
N VAL A 280 9.81 -7.48 -7.72
CA VAL A 280 10.46 -8.44 -8.60
C VAL A 280 9.89 -9.83 -8.35
N GLY A 281 9.34 -10.42 -9.40
CA GLY A 281 8.69 -11.72 -9.37
C GLY A 281 7.23 -11.65 -9.74
N GLU A 282 6.65 -12.82 -9.99
CA GLU A 282 5.25 -12.95 -10.39
C GLU A 282 4.31 -12.49 -9.28
N THR A 283 3.44 -11.55 -9.60
CA THR A 283 2.30 -11.25 -8.75
C THR A 283 1.22 -12.29 -8.98
N LEU A 284 0.78 -12.94 -7.90
CA LEU A 284 -0.30 -13.90 -8.00
C LEU A 284 -1.61 -13.19 -8.34
N LYS A 285 -2.04 -13.28 -9.60
CA LYS A 285 -3.28 -12.64 -10.08
C LYS A 285 -4.53 -13.48 -9.88
N LEU A 286 -4.34 -14.77 -9.69
CA LEU A 286 -5.38 -15.76 -9.41
C LEU A 286 -4.92 -16.66 -8.27
N GLY A 287 -5.76 -16.94 -7.30
CA GLY A 287 -5.35 -17.79 -6.19
C GLY A 287 -6.43 -18.03 -5.14
N ILE A 288 -5.97 -18.51 -3.98
CA ILE A 288 -6.78 -18.73 -2.80
C ILE A 288 -6.48 -17.62 -1.80
N SER A 289 -7.49 -16.85 -1.44
CA SER A 289 -7.35 -15.78 -0.45
C SER A 289 -7.63 -16.27 0.98
N SER A 290 -8.49 -17.25 1.14
CA SER A 290 -8.78 -17.83 2.46
C SER A 290 -9.30 -19.26 2.38
N VAL A 291 -9.04 -20.02 3.45
CA VAL A 291 -9.69 -21.29 3.73
C VAL A 291 -10.18 -21.25 5.17
N VAL A 292 -11.49 -21.32 5.34
CA VAL A 292 -12.13 -21.15 6.65
C VAL A 292 -12.91 -22.43 7.02
N CYS A 293 -12.60 -22.98 8.19
CA CYS A 293 -13.43 -24.04 8.79
C CYS A 293 -14.67 -23.41 9.46
N GLY A 294 -15.82 -24.05 9.29
CA GLY A 294 -17.07 -23.60 9.89
C GLY A 294 -17.09 -23.65 11.42
N THR A 295 -16.13 -24.33 12.05
CA THR A 295 -15.92 -24.35 13.49
C THR A 295 -14.44 -24.28 13.85
N SER A 296 -14.12 -23.64 14.97
CA SER A 296 -12.75 -23.62 15.55
C SER A 296 -12.44 -24.88 16.38
N THR A 297 -13.46 -25.70 16.68
CA THR A 297 -13.35 -26.91 17.53
C THR A 297 -14.03 -28.08 16.81
N PRO A 298 -13.39 -28.65 15.75
CA PRO A 298 -13.97 -29.79 15.05
C PRO A 298 -14.03 -31.02 15.97
N VAL A 299 -15.14 -31.75 15.91
CA VAL A 299 -15.39 -32.95 16.70
C VAL A 299 -15.38 -34.15 15.76
N THR A 300 -14.88 -35.29 16.24
CA THR A 300 -14.88 -36.55 15.48
C THR A 300 -16.31 -36.97 15.13
N ASP A 301 -16.51 -37.46 13.91
CA ASP A 301 -17.79 -37.92 13.38
C ASP A 301 -18.88 -36.85 13.20
N GLU A 302 -18.49 -35.55 13.20
CA GLU A 302 -19.37 -34.45 12.78
C GLU A 302 -18.99 -33.93 11.40
N GLU A 303 -20.01 -33.50 10.66
CA GLU A 303 -19.81 -32.87 9.35
C GLU A 303 -19.13 -31.50 9.53
N LEU A 304 -18.03 -31.27 8.82
CA LEU A 304 -17.28 -30.04 8.85
C LEU A 304 -17.36 -29.34 7.50
N THR A 305 -17.89 -28.12 7.49
CA THR A 305 -17.85 -27.28 6.29
C THR A 305 -16.54 -26.51 6.21
N ILE A 306 -15.84 -26.62 5.09
CA ILE A 306 -14.66 -25.81 4.78
C ILE A 306 -15.04 -24.88 3.62
N THR A 307 -14.90 -23.58 3.81
CA THR A 307 -15.13 -22.60 2.76
C THR A 307 -13.81 -22.07 2.23
N THR A 308 -13.55 -22.31 0.94
CA THR A 308 -12.39 -21.76 0.23
C THR A 308 -12.83 -20.54 -0.58
N THR A 309 -12.15 -19.42 -0.38
CA THR A 309 -12.33 -18.22 -1.20
C THR A 309 -11.23 -18.14 -2.24
N LEU A 310 -11.63 -18.18 -3.51
CA LEU A 310 -10.76 -17.92 -4.65
C LEU A 310 -10.85 -16.45 -5.04
N PHE A 311 -9.77 -15.88 -5.51
CA PHE A 311 -9.75 -14.50 -5.98
C PHE A 311 -9.23 -14.41 -7.42
N ASN A 312 -9.61 -13.33 -8.10
CA ASN A 312 -9.18 -12.95 -9.42
C ASN A 312 -8.97 -11.44 -9.47
N SER A 313 -7.73 -10.99 -9.59
CA SER A 313 -7.39 -9.56 -9.76
C SER A 313 -7.21 -9.16 -11.24
N GLU A 314 -7.40 -10.11 -12.17
CA GLU A 314 -7.39 -9.82 -13.60
C GLU A 314 -8.63 -9.05 -14.06
N SER A 315 -8.52 -8.35 -15.18
CA SER A 315 -9.63 -7.62 -15.82
C SER A 315 -10.61 -8.51 -16.59
N ALA A 316 -10.35 -9.83 -16.65
CA ALA A 316 -11.19 -10.82 -17.31
C ALA A 316 -11.60 -11.92 -16.34
N ASP A 317 -12.79 -12.50 -16.58
CA ASP A 317 -13.27 -13.64 -15.80
C ASP A 317 -12.35 -14.85 -15.92
N ALA A 318 -12.16 -15.58 -14.82
CA ALA A 318 -11.42 -16.82 -14.78
C ALA A 318 -12.36 -18.02 -14.51
N THR A 319 -12.06 -19.16 -15.07
CA THR A 319 -12.85 -20.38 -14.86
C THR A 319 -12.10 -21.38 -13.98
N VAL A 320 -12.75 -21.84 -12.91
CA VAL A 320 -12.23 -22.89 -12.04
C VAL A 320 -12.19 -24.21 -12.80
N LYS A 321 -11.04 -24.90 -12.78
CA LYS A 321 -10.89 -26.24 -13.34
C LYS A 321 -11.19 -27.32 -12.30
N SER A 322 -10.64 -27.16 -11.10
CA SER A 322 -10.88 -28.07 -9.96
C SER A 322 -10.48 -27.40 -8.66
N VAL A 323 -11.08 -27.84 -7.56
CA VAL A 323 -10.60 -27.58 -6.20
C VAL A 323 -10.38 -28.92 -5.52
N ASN A 324 -9.19 -29.13 -4.97
CA ASN A 324 -8.83 -30.37 -4.30
C ASN A 324 -8.31 -30.08 -2.90
N TYR A 325 -8.80 -30.81 -1.93
CA TYR A 325 -8.30 -30.82 -0.56
C TYR A 325 -7.50 -32.10 -0.34
N THR A 326 -6.40 -32.03 0.40
CA THR A 326 -5.60 -33.22 0.76
C THR A 326 -5.51 -33.34 2.27
N SER A 327 -5.73 -34.53 2.77
CA SER A 327 -5.57 -34.87 4.17
C SER A 327 -5.01 -36.29 4.32
N GLY A 328 -3.97 -36.47 5.14
CA GLY A 328 -3.37 -37.77 5.39
C GLY A 328 -2.82 -38.49 4.14
N GLY A 329 -2.53 -37.75 3.06
CA GLY A 329 -2.09 -38.32 1.76
C GLY A 329 -3.25 -38.68 0.82
N GLU A 330 -4.49 -38.55 1.25
CA GLU A 330 -5.67 -38.69 0.41
C GLU A 330 -6.12 -37.38 -0.17
N THR A 331 -6.56 -37.37 -1.41
CA THR A 331 -7.15 -36.18 -2.08
C THR A 331 -8.65 -36.30 -2.08
N LEU A 332 -9.29 -35.30 -1.48
CA LEU A 332 -10.75 -35.12 -1.48
C LEU A 332 -11.05 -34.04 -2.50
N GLY A 333 -11.76 -34.37 -3.56
CA GLY A 333 -12.10 -33.42 -4.63
C GLY A 333 -13.46 -32.77 -4.43
N VAL A 334 -13.56 -31.54 -4.89
CA VAL A 334 -14.86 -30.84 -5.02
C VAL A 334 -15.15 -30.61 -6.49
N ASP A 335 -16.38 -30.90 -6.92
CA ASP A 335 -16.82 -30.55 -8.27
C ASP A 335 -17.12 -29.05 -8.36
N ALA A 336 -16.07 -28.28 -8.49
CA ALA A 336 -16.14 -26.83 -8.70
C ALA A 336 -15.86 -26.43 -10.15
N ALA A 337 -15.70 -27.42 -11.05
CA ALA A 337 -15.39 -27.15 -12.46
C ALA A 337 -16.48 -26.34 -13.15
N GLY A 338 -16.08 -25.34 -13.92
CA GLY A 338 -16.98 -24.45 -14.66
C GLY A 338 -17.51 -23.25 -13.87
N ASN A 339 -17.28 -23.18 -12.55
CA ASN A 339 -17.57 -21.96 -11.80
C ASN A 339 -16.66 -20.83 -12.28
N THR A 340 -17.23 -19.62 -12.34
CA THR A 340 -16.52 -18.42 -12.79
C THR A 340 -16.10 -17.59 -11.58
N ILE A 341 -14.81 -17.22 -11.54
CA ILE A 341 -14.31 -16.18 -10.65
C ILE A 341 -14.40 -14.88 -11.44
N PRO A 342 -15.25 -13.92 -11.03
CA PRO A 342 -15.42 -12.68 -11.79
C PRO A 342 -14.11 -11.89 -11.92
N ALA A 343 -13.99 -11.11 -12.99
CA ALA A 343 -12.93 -10.11 -13.13
C ALA A 343 -12.90 -9.21 -11.89
N SER A 344 -11.71 -8.96 -11.34
CA SER A 344 -11.52 -8.16 -10.13
C SER A 344 -12.45 -8.58 -8.96
N GLY A 345 -12.71 -9.89 -8.83
CA GLY A 345 -13.68 -10.44 -7.90
C GLY A 345 -13.23 -11.71 -7.18
N SER A 346 -14.14 -12.29 -6.44
CA SER A 346 -13.91 -13.55 -5.70
C SER A 346 -15.05 -14.54 -5.85
N LEU A 347 -14.77 -15.80 -5.54
CA LEU A 347 -15.73 -16.91 -5.56
C LEU A 347 -15.52 -17.76 -4.31
N GLN A 348 -16.58 -18.04 -3.57
CA GLN A 348 -16.56 -18.97 -2.44
C GLN A 348 -17.02 -20.35 -2.86
N ILE A 349 -16.26 -21.37 -2.48
CA ILE A 349 -16.54 -22.78 -2.74
C ILE A 349 -16.63 -23.50 -1.39
N PRO A 350 -17.82 -23.95 -0.99
CA PRO A 350 -17.98 -24.80 0.20
C PRO A 350 -17.59 -26.25 -0.10
N PHE A 351 -17.04 -26.92 0.89
CA PHE A 351 -16.69 -28.36 0.91
C PHE A 351 -17.22 -29.01 2.17
#